data_fed8f7f2f329ae452f506ed4fe627786
#
_entry.id   fed8f7f2f329ae452f506ed4fe627786
#
_cell.length_a   1.000
_cell.length_b   1.000
_cell.length_c   1.000
_cell.angle_alpha   90.00
_cell.angle_beta   90.00
_cell.angle_gamma   90.00
#
_symmetry.space_group_name_H-M   'P 1'
#
loop_
_entity.id
_entity.type
_entity.pdbx_description
1 polymer ?
#
loop_
_entity_poly.entity_id
_entity_poly.type
_entity_poly.pdbx_seq_one_letter_code
_entity_poly.pdbx_strand_id
1 'polypeptide(L)'
;QDVLIKACCLSKYANNIQLILAGHGPKEEKFRRMAKKLPNPAIFGFYPQQDLANLMNMCDLYVHASDVEIEAISCIEAFACGLVPVIANSPISATTQFALCDKSLFRAGSAKDCAEKIDYWIEHPEEKKRMSQQYAESANQYRLKASIDSMLSMFNDAIQESA
;
A
#
# COMPACT_ATOMS: atom_id res chain seq x y z
N GLN A 1 -10.02 -1.50 -5.88
CA GLN A 1 -10.29 -0.06 -6.04
C GLN A 1 -11.70 0.33 -5.58
N ASP A 2 -12.72 -0.53 -5.77
CA ASP A 2 -14.09 -0.20 -5.35
C ASP A 2 -14.24 -0.09 -3.82
N VAL A 3 -13.53 -0.93 -3.06
CA VAL A 3 -13.46 -0.82 -1.60
C VAL A 3 -12.85 0.52 -1.18
N LEU A 4 -11.73 0.89 -1.79
CA LEU A 4 -11.03 2.15 -1.49
C LEU A 4 -11.88 3.38 -1.82
N ILE A 5 -12.52 3.43 -3.01
CA ILE A 5 -13.41 4.54 -3.38
C ILE A 5 -14.55 4.69 -2.37
N LYS A 6 -15.17 3.57 -1.96
CA LYS A 6 -16.21 3.58 -0.93
C LYS A 6 -15.67 4.03 0.43
N ALA A 7 -14.46 3.59 0.79
CA ALA A 7 -13.81 3.99 2.04
C ALA A 7 -13.58 5.51 2.09
N CYS A 8 -13.05 6.08 1.01
CA CYS A 8 -12.88 7.54 0.92
C CYS A 8 -14.22 8.31 1.04
N CYS A 9 -15.33 7.74 0.52
CA CYS A 9 -16.66 8.35 0.72
C CYS A 9 -17.17 8.24 2.16
N LEU A 10 -16.74 7.21 2.92
CA LEU A 10 -17.20 6.94 4.29
C LEU A 10 -16.32 7.59 5.36
N SER A 11 -15.12 8.03 4.99
CA SER A 11 -14.19 8.70 5.87
C SER A 11 -14.79 9.98 6.46
N LYS A 12 -14.52 10.25 7.74
CA LYS A 12 -14.83 11.54 8.39
C LYS A 12 -14.14 12.72 7.67
N TYR A 13 -13.05 12.43 6.99
CA TYR A 13 -12.19 13.39 6.28
C TYR A 13 -12.38 13.37 4.77
N ALA A 14 -13.51 12.86 4.28
CA ALA A 14 -13.78 12.73 2.83
C ALA A 14 -13.49 14.03 2.04
N ASN A 15 -13.81 15.19 2.62
CA ASN A 15 -13.57 16.51 2.01
C ASN A 15 -12.07 16.89 1.92
N ASN A 16 -11.21 16.22 2.69
CA ASN A 16 -9.77 16.48 2.76
C ASN A 16 -8.94 15.42 2.04
N ILE A 17 -9.58 14.33 1.58
CA ILE A 17 -8.90 13.24 0.88
C ILE A 17 -8.85 13.53 -0.62
N GLN A 18 -7.65 13.52 -1.18
CA GLN A 18 -7.42 13.42 -2.63
C GLN A 18 -7.06 11.98 -2.97
N LEU A 19 -7.95 11.27 -3.66
CA LEU A 19 -7.69 9.90 -4.11
C LEU A 19 -6.94 9.89 -5.42
N ILE A 20 -5.84 9.14 -5.48
CA ILE A 20 -5.08 8.86 -6.69
C ILE A 20 -5.13 7.34 -6.96
N LEU A 21 -5.56 6.95 -8.14
CA LEU A 21 -5.59 5.58 -8.62
C LEU A 21 -4.62 5.45 -9.79
N ALA A 22 -3.43 4.93 -9.48
CA ALA A 22 -2.35 4.72 -10.44
C ALA A 22 -2.48 3.34 -11.08
N GLY A 23 -2.62 3.30 -12.40
CA GLY A 23 -2.70 2.07 -13.19
C GLY A 23 -3.85 2.05 -14.18
N HIS A 24 -3.89 1.00 -14.99
CA HIS A 24 -4.95 0.73 -15.98
C HIS A 24 -5.64 -0.60 -15.67
N GLY A 25 -6.88 -0.73 -16.12
CA GLY A 25 -7.57 -2.01 -16.03
C GLY A 25 -8.96 -1.99 -16.64
N PRO A 26 -9.52 -3.17 -16.94
CA PRO A 26 -10.81 -3.29 -17.64
C PRO A 26 -12.01 -2.72 -16.88
N LYS A 27 -11.85 -2.45 -15.57
CA LYS A 27 -12.89 -1.88 -14.72
C LYS A 27 -12.75 -0.37 -14.50
N GLU A 28 -11.84 0.30 -15.19
CA GLU A 28 -11.54 1.72 -14.99
C GLU A 28 -12.80 2.60 -15.13
N GLU A 29 -13.62 2.40 -16.15
CA GLU A 29 -14.86 3.17 -16.33
C GLU A 29 -15.85 2.99 -15.18
N LYS A 30 -15.93 1.75 -14.63
CA LYS A 30 -16.73 1.50 -13.43
C LYS A 30 -16.21 2.34 -12.26
N PHE A 31 -14.90 2.34 -12.04
CA PHE A 31 -14.29 3.07 -10.92
C PHE A 31 -14.41 4.59 -11.11
N ARG A 32 -14.26 5.11 -12.32
CA ARG A 32 -14.50 6.52 -12.64
C ARG A 32 -15.94 6.93 -12.31
N ARG A 33 -16.93 6.09 -12.65
CA ARG A 33 -18.34 6.35 -12.28
C ARG A 33 -18.56 6.34 -10.77
N MET A 34 -17.94 5.40 -10.05
CA MET A 34 -18.03 5.34 -8.58
C MET A 34 -17.40 6.56 -7.93
N ALA A 35 -16.24 6.97 -8.43
CA ALA A 35 -15.46 8.09 -7.90
C ALA A 35 -16.16 9.46 -8.07
N LYS A 36 -17.18 9.59 -8.92
CA LYS A 36 -18.02 10.79 -9.00
C LYS A 36 -18.75 11.15 -7.71
N LYS A 37 -18.82 10.20 -6.75
CA LYS A 37 -19.42 10.43 -5.44
C LYS A 37 -18.45 11.03 -4.42
N LEU A 38 -17.17 11.10 -4.74
CA LEU A 38 -16.15 11.69 -3.88
C LEU A 38 -16.29 13.22 -3.89
N PRO A 39 -16.11 13.89 -2.75
CA PRO A 39 -16.11 15.35 -2.67
C PRO A 39 -15.01 15.96 -3.55
N ASN A 40 -13.81 15.37 -3.57
CA ASN A 40 -12.72 15.76 -4.44
C ASN A 40 -12.62 14.79 -5.62
N PRO A 41 -12.52 15.27 -6.86
CA PRO A 41 -12.39 14.43 -8.04
C PRO A 41 -11.17 13.51 -7.94
N ALA A 42 -11.36 12.18 -8.06
CA ALA A 42 -10.25 11.25 -8.05
C ALA A 42 -9.36 11.40 -9.29
N ILE A 43 -8.07 11.32 -9.10
CA ILE A 43 -7.08 11.32 -10.18
C ILE A 43 -6.87 9.86 -10.64
N PHE A 44 -7.05 9.62 -11.93
CA PHE A 44 -6.75 8.35 -12.58
C PHE A 44 -5.62 8.56 -13.56
N GLY A 45 -4.57 7.78 -13.46
CA GLY A 45 -3.42 7.91 -14.36
C GLY A 45 -2.58 6.65 -14.44
N PHE A 46 -1.86 6.52 -15.55
CA PHE A 46 -0.77 5.57 -15.69
C PHE A 46 0.55 6.35 -15.63
N TYR A 47 1.43 5.92 -14.76
CA TYR A 47 2.70 6.59 -14.51
C TYR A 47 3.85 5.64 -14.84
N PRO A 48 4.86 6.07 -15.61
CA PRO A 48 6.11 5.34 -15.74
C PRO A 48 6.75 5.11 -14.36
N GLN A 49 7.51 4.03 -14.22
CA GLN A 49 8.09 3.64 -12.92
C GLN A 49 8.92 4.77 -12.28
N GLN A 50 9.66 5.53 -13.07
CA GLN A 50 10.44 6.67 -12.60
C GLN A 50 9.59 7.80 -11.99
N ASP A 51 8.34 7.98 -12.48
CA ASP A 51 7.43 9.01 -12.02
C ASP A 51 6.59 8.53 -10.83
N LEU A 52 6.44 7.20 -10.69
CA LEU A 52 5.66 6.61 -9.61
C LEU A 52 6.25 6.91 -8.23
N ALA A 53 7.57 6.89 -8.10
CA ALA A 53 8.24 7.27 -6.86
C ALA A 53 8.00 8.74 -6.50
N ASN A 54 8.03 9.64 -7.49
CA ASN A 54 7.71 11.06 -7.27
C ASN A 54 6.25 11.22 -6.83
N LEU A 55 5.33 10.48 -7.46
CA LEU A 55 3.92 10.48 -7.06
C LEU A 55 3.74 9.99 -5.64
N MET A 56 4.38 8.87 -5.26
CA MET A 56 4.33 8.34 -3.90
C MET A 56 4.86 9.33 -2.87
N ASN A 57 5.96 10.03 -3.17
CA ASN A 57 6.52 11.05 -2.27
C ASN A 57 5.59 12.28 -2.07
N MET A 58 4.57 12.45 -2.90
CA MET A 58 3.54 13.49 -2.74
C MET A 58 2.33 13.01 -1.94
N CYS A 59 2.26 11.72 -1.62
CA CYS A 59 1.14 11.12 -0.91
C CYS A 59 1.39 11.06 0.60
N ASP A 60 0.30 10.96 1.37
CA ASP A 60 0.34 10.85 2.83
C ASP A 60 0.14 9.41 3.33
N LEU A 61 -0.55 8.59 2.57
CA LEU A 61 -0.86 7.19 2.87
C LEU A 61 -0.85 6.36 1.57
N TYR A 62 -0.51 5.09 1.72
CA TYR A 62 -0.68 4.09 0.67
C TYR A 62 -1.77 3.10 1.07
N VAL A 63 -2.73 2.82 0.18
CA VAL A 63 -3.81 1.86 0.47
C VAL A 63 -3.74 0.69 -0.50
N HIS A 64 -3.57 -0.51 0.03
CA HIS A 64 -3.57 -1.76 -0.71
C HIS A 64 -4.83 -2.57 -0.40
N ALA A 65 -5.86 -2.41 -1.22
CA ALA A 65 -7.17 -3.00 -1.02
C ALA A 65 -7.40 -4.28 -1.86
N SER A 66 -6.32 -5.00 -2.22
CA SER A 66 -6.40 -6.25 -2.97
C SER A 66 -6.71 -7.43 -2.05
N ASP A 67 -7.65 -8.28 -2.45
CA ASP A 67 -7.97 -9.50 -1.72
C ASP A 67 -7.03 -10.66 -2.06
N VAL A 68 -6.38 -10.61 -3.22
CA VAL A 68 -5.46 -11.64 -3.73
C VAL A 68 -4.19 -10.97 -4.19
N GLU A 69 -3.07 -11.36 -3.61
CA GLU A 69 -1.76 -10.81 -3.99
C GLU A 69 -0.65 -11.80 -3.69
N ILE A 70 0.31 -11.93 -4.61
CA ILE A 70 1.45 -12.83 -4.45
C ILE A 70 2.62 -12.10 -3.80
N GLU A 71 3.02 -10.92 -4.29
CA GLU A 71 4.20 -10.18 -3.81
C GLU A 71 3.91 -8.72 -3.47
N ALA A 72 3.06 -8.04 -4.23
CA ALA A 72 2.74 -6.62 -4.08
C ALA A 72 4.00 -5.71 -3.99
N ILE A 73 4.83 -5.74 -5.01
CA ILE A 73 6.03 -4.88 -5.13
C ILE A 73 5.68 -3.41 -4.86
N SER A 74 4.50 -2.95 -5.28
CA SER A 74 4.02 -1.59 -5.02
C SER A 74 3.89 -1.25 -3.53
N CYS A 75 3.69 -2.23 -2.64
CA CYS A 75 3.76 -2.01 -1.19
C CYS A 75 5.19 -1.65 -0.76
N ILE A 76 6.17 -2.44 -1.24
CA ILE A 76 7.59 -2.23 -0.92
C ILE A 76 8.08 -0.88 -1.45
N GLU A 77 7.67 -0.51 -2.66
CA GLU A 77 7.96 0.80 -3.25
C GLU A 77 7.37 1.94 -2.41
N ALA A 78 6.12 1.80 -1.94
CA ALA A 78 5.47 2.77 -1.06
C ALA A 78 6.19 2.90 0.29
N PHE A 79 6.65 1.77 0.87
CA PHE A 79 7.43 1.79 2.12
C PHE A 79 8.78 2.48 1.93
N ALA A 80 9.46 2.23 0.81
CA ALA A 80 10.72 2.90 0.49
C ALA A 80 10.55 4.43 0.37
N CYS A 81 9.36 4.90 -0.01
CA CYS A 81 8.97 6.31 0.01
C CYS A 81 8.47 6.79 1.39
N GLY A 82 8.51 5.95 2.42
CA GLY A 82 8.06 6.29 3.78
C GLY A 82 6.55 6.38 3.94
N LEU A 83 5.76 5.82 3.02
CA LEU A 83 4.30 5.80 3.16
C LEU A 83 3.86 4.74 4.17
N VAL A 84 3.02 5.16 5.12
CA VAL A 84 2.34 4.22 6.01
C VAL A 84 1.21 3.54 5.23
N PRO A 85 1.16 2.20 5.22
CA PRO A 85 0.15 1.50 4.47
C PRO A 85 -1.15 1.27 5.25
N VAL A 86 -2.24 1.13 4.50
CA VAL A 86 -3.51 0.55 4.93
C VAL A 86 -3.79 -0.65 4.03
N ILE A 87 -3.65 -1.87 4.55
CA ILE A 87 -3.60 -3.12 3.79
C ILE A 87 -4.82 -3.98 4.11
N ALA A 88 -5.43 -4.60 3.10
CA ALA A 88 -6.48 -5.58 3.28
C ALA A 88 -5.93 -6.86 3.93
N ASN A 89 -6.47 -7.22 5.10
CA ASN A 89 -6.15 -8.48 5.78
C ASN A 89 -6.94 -9.62 5.13
N SER A 90 -6.35 -10.23 4.11
CA SER A 90 -6.92 -11.36 3.38
C SER A 90 -6.06 -12.62 3.56
N PRO A 91 -6.66 -13.80 3.82
CA PRO A 91 -5.92 -15.04 3.99
C PRO A 91 -5.29 -15.57 2.69
N ILE A 92 -5.65 -15.00 1.55
CA ILE A 92 -5.12 -15.33 0.23
C ILE A 92 -4.27 -14.20 -0.38
N SER A 93 -3.76 -13.33 0.48
CA SER A 93 -2.88 -12.23 0.09
C SER A 93 -1.60 -12.26 0.93
N ALA A 94 -0.46 -12.25 0.27
CA ALA A 94 0.85 -12.17 0.93
C ALA A 94 1.13 -10.78 1.54
N THR A 95 0.32 -9.76 1.23
CA THR A 95 0.58 -8.38 1.69
C THR A 95 0.38 -8.17 3.18
N THR A 96 -0.41 -9.03 3.84
CA THR A 96 -0.65 -8.97 5.29
C THR A 96 0.65 -9.02 6.10
N GLN A 97 1.66 -9.78 5.62
CA GLN A 97 2.96 -9.90 6.26
C GLN A 97 3.76 -8.58 6.33
N PHE A 98 3.44 -7.62 5.48
CA PHE A 98 4.12 -6.33 5.43
C PHE A 98 3.63 -5.34 6.48
N ALA A 99 2.50 -5.62 7.15
CA ALA A 99 1.98 -4.72 8.17
C ALA A 99 2.82 -4.79 9.45
N LEU A 100 3.43 -3.67 9.84
CA LEU A 100 4.22 -3.57 11.07
C LEU A 100 3.35 -3.39 12.32
N CYS A 101 2.06 -3.11 12.15
CA CYS A 101 1.09 -3.02 13.24
C CYS A 101 -0.35 -3.26 12.76
N ASP A 102 -1.24 -3.63 13.69
CA ASP A 102 -2.66 -3.89 13.40
C ASP A 102 -3.42 -2.64 12.91
N LYS A 103 -2.88 -1.45 13.18
CA LYS A 103 -3.47 -0.19 12.70
C LYS A 103 -3.40 -0.04 11.19
N SER A 104 -2.43 -0.73 10.56
CA SER A 104 -2.27 -0.78 9.11
C SER A 104 -3.11 -1.88 8.43
N LEU A 105 -3.85 -2.68 9.19
CA LEU A 105 -4.67 -3.77 8.64
C LEU A 105 -6.16 -3.45 8.74
N PHE A 106 -6.89 -3.65 7.65
CA PHE A 106 -8.34 -3.62 7.63
C PHE A 106 -8.93 -4.92 7.10
N ARG A 107 -10.13 -5.27 7.53
CA ARG A 107 -10.82 -6.48 7.07
C ARG A 107 -11.09 -6.42 5.57
N ALA A 108 -10.55 -7.40 4.83
CA ALA A 108 -10.70 -7.50 3.37
C ALA A 108 -12.17 -7.32 2.93
N GLY A 109 -12.38 -6.52 1.88
CA GLY A 109 -13.71 -6.19 1.36
C GLY A 109 -14.51 -5.16 2.18
N SER A 110 -14.07 -4.77 3.37
CA SER A 110 -14.79 -3.84 4.23
C SER A 110 -14.36 -2.38 3.98
N ALA A 111 -15.17 -1.66 3.21
CA ALA A 111 -14.94 -0.23 2.99
C ALA A 111 -15.04 0.60 4.29
N LYS A 112 -15.90 0.18 5.23
CA LYS A 112 -16.04 0.86 6.52
C LYS A 112 -14.77 0.73 7.35
N ASP A 113 -14.24 -0.47 7.50
CA ASP A 113 -13.01 -0.71 8.27
C ASP A 113 -11.80 -0.06 7.61
N CYS A 114 -11.72 -0.06 6.27
CA CYS A 114 -10.71 0.68 5.52
C CYS A 114 -10.78 2.19 5.81
N ALA A 115 -11.98 2.78 5.83
CA ALA A 115 -12.18 4.19 6.18
C ALA A 115 -11.72 4.48 7.61
N GLU A 116 -12.06 3.62 8.58
CA GLU A 116 -11.65 3.77 9.98
C GLU A 116 -10.12 3.74 10.13
N LYS A 117 -9.41 2.92 9.34
CA LYS A 117 -7.93 2.89 9.35
C LYS A 117 -7.32 4.13 8.68
N ILE A 118 -7.90 4.62 7.59
CA ILE A 118 -7.49 5.88 6.96
C ILE A 118 -7.67 7.04 7.96
N ASP A 119 -8.84 7.14 8.57
CA ASP A 119 -9.16 8.17 9.56
C ASP A 119 -8.19 8.12 10.75
N TYR A 120 -7.86 6.89 11.23
CA TYR A 120 -6.90 6.72 12.31
C TYR A 120 -5.54 7.37 11.98
N TRP A 121 -4.98 7.13 10.80
CA TRP A 121 -3.69 7.69 10.43
C TRP A 121 -3.73 9.20 10.17
N ILE A 122 -4.89 9.75 9.80
CA ILE A 122 -5.11 11.20 9.71
C ILE A 122 -5.15 11.83 11.12
N GLU A 123 -5.80 11.16 12.07
CA GLU A 123 -5.97 11.63 13.45
C GLU A 123 -4.68 11.50 14.29
N HIS A 124 -3.71 10.66 13.89
CA HIS A 124 -2.49 10.37 14.65
C HIS A 124 -1.19 10.71 13.87
N PRO A 125 -0.97 11.99 13.54
CA PRO A 125 0.15 12.39 12.67
C PRO A 125 1.54 12.07 13.26
N GLU A 126 1.71 12.17 14.57
CA GLU A 126 2.99 11.86 15.22
C GLU A 126 3.29 10.36 15.18
N GLU A 127 2.28 9.52 15.41
CA GLU A 127 2.44 8.07 15.27
C GLU A 127 2.68 7.70 13.81
N LYS A 128 1.95 8.30 12.87
CA LYS A 128 2.17 8.12 11.43
C LYS A 128 3.60 8.45 11.04
N LYS A 129 4.17 9.56 11.52
CA LYS A 129 5.54 9.97 11.26
C LYS A 129 6.56 8.94 11.77
N ARG A 130 6.37 8.42 12.98
CA ARG A 130 7.23 7.37 13.54
C ARG A 130 7.12 6.08 12.70
N MET A 131 5.91 5.66 12.38
CA MET A 131 5.68 4.46 11.55
C MET A 131 6.23 4.62 10.13
N SER A 132 6.17 5.81 9.55
CA SER A 132 6.79 6.13 8.25
C SER A 132 8.28 5.78 8.23
N GLN A 133 9.03 6.14 9.26
CA GLN A 133 10.44 5.78 9.38
C GLN A 133 10.65 4.27 9.48
N GLN A 134 9.84 3.58 10.28
CA GLN A 134 9.92 2.12 10.44
C GLN A 134 9.60 1.39 9.12
N TYR A 135 8.59 1.84 8.37
CA TYR A 135 8.29 1.28 7.05
C TYR A 135 9.41 1.53 6.05
N ALA A 136 9.98 2.72 6.02
CA ALA A 136 11.14 3.03 5.16
C ALA A 136 12.36 2.16 5.50
N GLU A 137 12.62 1.92 6.79
CA GLU A 137 13.70 1.02 7.24
C GLU A 137 13.41 -0.43 6.84
N SER A 138 12.15 -0.89 6.99
CA SER A 138 11.75 -2.25 6.61
C SER A 138 11.94 -2.53 5.12
N ALA A 139 11.79 -1.52 4.27
CA ALA A 139 12.00 -1.66 2.82
C ALA A 139 13.44 -2.00 2.45
N ASN A 140 14.43 -1.72 3.31
CA ASN A 140 15.84 -1.97 3.01
C ASN A 140 16.17 -3.45 2.82
N GLN A 141 15.42 -4.36 3.47
CA GLN A 141 15.62 -5.81 3.31
C GLN A 141 15.31 -6.30 1.88
N TYR A 142 14.51 -5.54 1.12
CA TYR A 142 14.12 -5.87 -0.25
C TYR A 142 15.02 -5.21 -1.32
N ARG A 143 16.10 -4.56 -0.92
CA ARG A 143 17.06 -4.00 -1.88
C ARG A 143 17.73 -5.13 -2.67
N LEU A 144 17.98 -4.90 -3.96
CA LEU A 144 18.59 -5.87 -4.86
C LEU A 144 19.86 -6.51 -4.28
N LYS A 145 20.74 -5.69 -3.68
CA LYS A 145 21.97 -6.20 -3.06
C LYS A 145 21.66 -7.18 -1.92
N ALA A 146 20.75 -6.84 -1.01
CA ALA A 146 20.38 -7.70 0.11
C ALA A 146 19.77 -9.03 -0.40
N SER A 147 18.93 -8.98 -1.44
CA SER A 147 18.34 -10.17 -2.05
C SER A 147 19.40 -11.06 -2.71
N ILE A 148 20.38 -10.48 -3.41
CA ILE A 148 21.50 -11.21 -4.02
C ILE A 148 22.37 -11.86 -2.93
N ASP A 149 22.74 -11.11 -1.90
CA ASP A 149 23.57 -11.65 -0.80
C ASP A 149 22.87 -12.81 -0.10
N SER A 150 21.55 -12.72 0.16
CA SER A 150 20.77 -13.82 0.73
C SER A 150 20.70 -15.04 -0.19
N MET A 151 20.54 -14.85 -1.50
CA MET A 151 20.51 -15.93 -2.47
C MET A 151 21.88 -16.64 -2.57
N LEU A 152 22.98 -15.88 -2.58
CA LEU A 152 24.33 -16.46 -2.58
C LEU A 152 24.61 -17.26 -1.31
N SER A 153 24.18 -16.77 -0.13
CA SER A 153 24.27 -17.53 1.11
C SER A 153 23.53 -18.87 1.00
N MET A 154 22.27 -18.83 0.56
CA MET A 154 21.48 -20.06 0.38
C MET A 154 22.14 -21.07 -0.56
N PHE A 155 22.73 -20.64 -1.67
CA PHE A 155 23.46 -21.54 -2.57
C PHE A 155 24.69 -22.14 -1.93
N ASN A 156 25.46 -21.37 -1.17
CA ASN A 156 26.64 -21.87 -0.46
C ASN A 156 26.25 -22.92 0.60
N ASP A 157 25.18 -22.67 1.36
CA ASP A 157 24.68 -23.59 2.36
C ASP A 157 24.24 -24.92 1.72
N ALA A 158 23.48 -24.85 0.61
CA ALA A 158 23.05 -26.05 -0.10
C ALA A 158 24.22 -26.88 -0.70
N ILE A 159 25.29 -26.22 -1.13
CA ILE A 159 26.50 -26.90 -1.61
C ILE A 159 27.22 -27.61 -0.45
N GLN A 160 27.31 -26.96 0.72
CA GLN A 160 27.96 -27.57 1.89
C GLN A 160 27.17 -28.76 2.46
N GLU A 161 25.83 -28.70 2.46
CA GLU A 161 24.97 -29.80 2.89
C GLU A 161 25.02 -31.01 1.94
N SER A 162 25.43 -30.80 0.70
CA SER A 162 25.50 -31.86 -0.34
C SER A 162 26.87 -32.50 -0.47
N ALA A 163 27.88 -32.02 0.26
CA ALA A 163 29.27 -32.51 0.26
C ALA A 163 29.54 -33.42 1.42
#